data_52eefe4523329b6200afc6ee2090669b
#
_entry.id   52eefe4523329b6200afc6ee2090669b
#
_cell.length_a   1.000
_cell.length_b   1.000
_cell.length_c   1.000
_cell.angle_alpha   90.00
_cell.angle_beta   90.00
_cell.angle_gamma   90.00
#
_symmetry.space_group_name_H-M   'P 1'
#
loop_
_entity.id
_entity.type
_entity.pdbx_description
1 polymer ?
#
loop_
_entity_poly.entity_id
_entity_poly.type
_entity_poly.pdbx_seq_one_letter_code
_entity_poly.pdbx_strand_id
1 'polypeptide(L)'
;MTLPTVKMTEGIHVMHLFYRVDRMAWDELSPRESEAARERLEALCAANNNASHPSLRCFANVSGKADLAFWLFHEDLAQLAQMHRDLEACFSAGSIDLVYSYFSVTELTEYQPTEDDLKARAQREFKLEEGTPEFDAKMEELMAWKVDYEKLRLYPEMPDWDVMCFYPMLKKRQGEDNWYMLDFDARKKLMRTHAVTGRKFAGRIKQLITGSTGLDDWEWGVTLMAQQLDAVKEIVYEMRLDEVSAKYAEFGPFYINLRLEPKALWKHLEL
;
A
#
# COMPACT_ATOMS: atom_id res chain seq x y z
N MET A 1 12.20 26.69 11.95
CA MET A 1 12.28 26.77 10.49
C MET A 1 11.12 25.96 9.95
N THR A 2 10.17 26.56 9.26
CA THR A 2 9.05 25.82 8.63
C THR A 2 9.56 25.07 7.41
N LEU A 3 9.28 23.78 7.32
CA LEU A 3 9.58 23.00 6.13
C LEU A 3 8.75 23.50 4.95
N PRO A 4 9.28 23.43 3.72
CA PRO A 4 8.52 23.77 2.53
C PRO A 4 7.38 22.77 2.32
N THR A 5 6.23 23.23 1.86
CA THR A 5 5.14 22.36 1.38
C THR A 5 5.52 21.77 0.02
N VAL A 6 5.51 20.44 -0.07
CA VAL A 6 5.81 19.68 -1.30
C VAL A 6 4.71 18.67 -1.52
N LYS A 7 3.83 18.97 -2.47
CA LYS A 7 2.69 18.10 -2.84
C LYS A 7 2.88 17.54 -4.24
N MET A 8 2.33 16.38 -4.47
CA MET A 8 2.15 15.83 -5.81
C MET A 8 1.02 16.59 -6.54
N THR A 9 0.97 16.51 -7.85
CA THR A 9 -0.14 17.02 -8.65
C THR A 9 -1.44 16.31 -8.27
N GLU A 10 -1.35 14.99 -8.04
CA GLU A 10 -2.45 14.15 -7.58
C GLU A 10 -1.89 12.96 -6.77
N GLY A 11 -2.71 12.37 -5.90
CA GLY A 11 -2.32 11.25 -5.05
C GLY A 11 -1.62 11.67 -3.76
N ILE A 12 -1.09 10.70 -3.05
CA ILE A 12 -0.46 10.87 -1.74
C ILE A 12 0.85 10.11 -1.63
N HIS A 13 1.73 10.58 -0.76
CA HIS A 13 2.96 9.88 -0.37
C HIS A 13 2.62 8.78 0.64
N VAL A 14 3.31 7.65 0.52
CA VAL A 14 3.12 6.46 1.36
C VAL A 14 4.47 5.98 1.86
N MET A 15 4.56 5.69 3.16
CA MET A 15 5.77 5.17 3.76
C MET A 15 5.47 3.95 4.62
N HIS A 16 6.21 2.87 4.41
CA HIS A 16 6.20 1.69 5.26
C HIS A 16 7.50 1.69 6.06
N LEU A 17 7.40 1.57 7.37
CA LEU A 17 8.54 1.59 8.28
C LEU A 17 8.49 0.33 9.14
N PHE A 18 9.64 -0.33 9.28
CA PHE A 18 9.77 -1.55 10.08
C PHE A 18 10.90 -1.38 11.07
N TYR A 19 10.60 -1.50 12.36
CA TYR A 19 11.56 -1.29 13.44
C TYR A 19 11.74 -2.57 14.26
N ARG A 20 12.95 -2.72 14.78
CA ARG A 20 13.27 -3.66 15.84
C ARG A 20 13.39 -2.92 17.15
N VAL A 21 12.88 -3.51 18.21
CA VAL A 21 13.05 -2.99 19.57
C VAL A 21 14.38 -3.48 20.12
N ASP A 22 15.23 -2.56 20.55
CA ASP A 22 16.36 -2.90 21.40
C ASP A 22 15.85 -3.10 22.84
N ARG A 23 15.69 -4.38 23.21
CA ARG A 23 15.14 -4.73 24.52
C ARG A 23 16.06 -4.34 25.67
N MET A 24 17.37 -4.37 25.44
CA MET A 24 18.32 -3.96 26.49
C MET A 24 18.20 -2.46 26.76
N ALA A 25 18.20 -1.65 25.71
CA ALA A 25 17.99 -0.22 25.83
C ALA A 25 16.60 0.12 26.39
N TRP A 26 15.56 -0.67 26.06
CA TRP A 26 14.23 -0.49 26.64
C TRP A 26 14.19 -0.82 28.14
N ASP A 27 14.83 -1.91 28.57
CA ASP A 27 14.89 -2.34 29.97
C ASP A 27 15.70 -1.38 30.85
N GLU A 28 16.62 -0.59 30.29
CA GLU A 28 17.38 0.47 30.97
C GLU A 28 16.53 1.73 31.22
N LEU A 29 15.37 1.89 30.57
CA LEU A 29 14.49 3.02 30.79
C LEU A 29 13.89 2.98 32.20
N SER A 30 13.81 4.15 32.83
CA SER A 30 13.02 4.26 34.04
C SER A 30 11.54 4.02 33.78
N PRO A 31 10.75 3.58 34.77
CA PRO A 31 9.29 3.39 34.59
C PRO A 31 8.56 4.63 34.03
N ARG A 32 9.08 5.83 34.36
CA ARG A 32 8.52 7.09 33.85
C ARG A 32 8.84 7.30 32.37
N GLU A 33 10.03 6.94 31.92
CA GLU A 33 10.43 7.08 30.52
C GLU A 33 9.69 6.08 29.62
N SER A 34 9.58 4.84 30.04
CA SER A 34 8.84 3.82 29.30
C SER A 34 7.35 4.14 29.22
N GLU A 35 6.73 4.62 30.31
CA GLU A 35 5.33 5.08 30.31
C GLU A 35 5.14 6.27 29.37
N ALA A 36 6.03 7.27 29.45
CA ALA A 36 5.97 8.43 28.56
C ALA A 36 6.14 8.05 27.06
N ALA A 37 6.93 7.03 26.74
CA ALA A 37 7.05 6.52 25.38
C ALA A 37 5.71 5.88 24.90
N ARG A 38 5.08 5.07 25.75
CA ARG A 38 3.77 4.48 25.47
C ARG A 38 2.70 5.55 25.24
N GLU A 39 2.60 6.52 26.15
CA GLU A 39 1.63 7.62 26.04
C GLU A 39 1.84 8.46 24.78
N ARG A 40 3.09 8.76 24.42
CA ARG A 40 3.39 9.53 23.19
C ARG A 40 2.94 8.79 21.93
N LEU A 41 3.22 7.48 21.81
CA LEU A 41 2.78 6.70 20.65
C LEU A 41 1.25 6.60 20.60
N GLU A 42 0.59 6.37 21.74
CA GLU A 42 -0.87 6.35 21.82
C GLU A 42 -1.47 7.69 21.39
N ALA A 43 -0.92 8.81 21.85
CA ALA A 43 -1.37 10.15 21.46
C ALA A 43 -1.12 10.43 19.96
N LEU A 44 0.05 10.05 19.45
CA LEU A 44 0.36 10.22 18.03
C LEU A 44 -0.59 9.40 17.13
N CYS A 45 -0.83 8.14 17.46
CA CYS A 45 -1.77 7.30 16.74
C CYS A 45 -3.20 7.86 16.83
N ALA A 46 -3.66 8.29 18.00
CA ALA A 46 -4.99 8.87 18.17
C ALA A 46 -5.18 10.16 17.35
N ALA A 47 -4.15 11.03 17.31
CA ALA A 47 -4.18 12.26 16.53
C ALA A 47 -4.24 12.01 15.01
N ASN A 48 -3.73 10.87 14.54
CA ASN A 48 -3.63 10.50 13.14
C ASN A 48 -4.61 9.39 12.71
N ASN A 49 -5.41 8.89 13.62
CA ASN A 49 -6.45 7.90 13.35
C ASN A 49 -7.78 8.59 12.96
N ASN A 50 -7.75 9.31 11.84
CA ASN A 50 -8.97 9.80 11.26
C ASN A 50 -9.72 8.62 10.62
N ALA A 51 -10.98 8.40 11.01
CA ALA A 51 -11.76 7.22 10.65
C ALA A 51 -11.90 6.99 9.13
N SER A 52 -11.89 8.07 8.34
CA SER A 52 -12.04 7.96 6.87
C SER A 52 -10.71 7.74 6.15
N HIS A 53 -9.64 8.39 6.62
CA HIS A 53 -8.31 8.34 5.98
C HIS A 53 -7.23 8.40 7.07
N PRO A 54 -6.99 7.28 7.79
CA PRO A 54 -5.95 7.26 8.78
C PRO A 54 -4.60 7.54 8.11
N SER A 55 -3.90 8.57 8.61
CA SER A 55 -2.58 8.94 8.12
C SER A 55 -1.45 8.14 8.76
N LEU A 56 -1.74 7.43 9.86
CA LEU A 56 -0.81 6.54 10.54
C LEU A 56 -1.55 5.29 11.05
N ARG A 57 -0.97 4.11 10.76
CA ARG A 57 -1.41 2.83 11.33
C ARG A 57 -0.22 2.10 11.93
N CYS A 58 -0.42 1.43 13.07
CA CYS A 58 0.60 0.61 13.69
C CYS A 58 0.24 -0.88 13.65
N PHE A 59 1.28 -1.71 13.65
CA PHE A 59 1.19 -3.16 13.55
C PHE A 59 2.31 -3.83 14.35
N ALA A 60 2.06 -5.03 14.85
CA ALA A 60 3.12 -5.95 15.25
C ALA A 60 3.61 -6.73 14.02
N ASN A 61 4.91 -6.79 13.78
CA ASN A 61 5.46 -7.67 12.76
C ASN A 61 5.57 -9.09 13.30
N VAL A 62 4.88 -10.03 12.65
CA VAL A 62 4.85 -11.44 13.07
C VAL A 62 5.72 -12.34 12.20
N SER A 63 6.41 -11.79 11.21
CA SER A 63 7.31 -12.55 10.33
C SER A 63 8.74 -12.70 10.89
N GLY A 64 9.03 -12.14 12.06
CA GLY A 64 10.34 -12.18 12.71
C GLY A 64 11.42 -11.29 12.09
N LYS A 65 11.05 -10.47 11.12
CA LYS A 65 11.96 -9.54 10.43
C LYS A 65 12.09 -8.18 11.12
N ALA A 66 11.08 -7.82 11.89
CA ALA A 66 10.97 -6.64 12.72
C ALA A 66 10.11 -6.97 13.94
N ASP A 67 9.89 -6.02 14.84
CA ASP A 67 8.93 -6.11 15.93
C ASP A 67 7.74 -5.20 15.67
N LEU A 68 7.99 -4.00 15.18
CA LEU A 68 7.02 -2.96 14.89
C LEU A 68 6.95 -2.68 13.40
N ALA A 69 5.75 -2.38 12.92
CA ALA A 69 5.57 -1.82 11.58
C ALA A 69 4.61 -0.62 11.65
N PHE A 70 4.92 0.41 10.86
CA PHE A 70 4.09 1.60 10.73
C PHE A 70 3.82 1.88 9.27
N TRP A 71 2.61 2.34 8.99
CA TRP A 71 2.16 2.70 7.66
C TRP A 71 1.66 4.14 7.69
N LEU A 72 2.38 5.02 7.00
CA LEU A 72 2.16 6.46 6.99
C LEU A 72 1.67 6.93 5.62
N PHE A 73 0.74 7.89 5.64
CA PHE A 73 0.17 8.51 4.45
C PHE A 73 0.11 10.03 4.62
N HIS A 74 0.52 10.78 3.61
CA HIS A 74 0.29 12.22 3.60
C HIS A 74 0.37 12.81 2.19
N GLU A 75 -0.44 13.85 1.89
CA GLU A 75 -0.38 14.60 0.64
C GLU A 75 0.88 15.48 0.54
N ASP A 76 1.40 15.94 1.66
CA ASP A 76 2.59 16.80 1.74
C ASP A 76 3.78 16.00 2.24
N LEU A 77 4.84 15.93 1.42
CA LEU A 77 6.08 15.22 1.73
C LEU A 77 6.75 15.74 3.02
N ALA A 78 6.71 17.05 3.26
CA ALA A 78 7.29 17.63 4.46
C ALA A 78 6.52 17.21 5.72
N GLN A 79 5.20 17.08 5.62
CA GLN A 79 4.37 16.59 6.73
C GLN A 79 4.57 15.08 6.95
N LEU A 80 4.71 14.28 5.88
CA LEU A 80 5.08 12.88 6.01
C LEU A 80 6.42 12.71 6.73
N ALA A 81 7.43 13.51 6.33
CA ALA A 81 8.74 13.50 6.99
C ALA A 81 8.68 13.98 8.45
N GLN A 82 7.79 14.93 8.78
CA GLN A 82 7.56 15.35 10.16
C GLN A 82 6.91 14.21 10.97
N MET A 83 5.88 13.56 10.42
CA MET A 83 5.22 12.43 11.06
C MET A 83 6.18 11.27 11.37
N HIS A 84 7.12 10.99 10.45
CA HIS A 84 8.17 10.00 10.70
C HIS A 84 9.06 10.40 11.88
N ARG A 85 9.51 11.66 11.95
CA ARG A 85 10.30 12.16 13.09
C ARG A 85 9.51 12.13 14.40
N ASP A 86 8.23 12.50 14.36
CA ASP A 86 7.36 12.48 15.54
C ASP A 86 7.15 11.05 16.05
N LEU A 87 7.06 10.09 15.12
CA LEU A 87 7.02 8.67 15.44
C LEU A 87 8.29 8.21 16.14
N GLU A 88 9.46 8.50 15.60
CA GLU A 88 10.75 8.15 16.24
C GLU A 88 10.92 8.84 17.59
N ALA A 89 10.47 10.08 17.72
CA ALA A 89 10.51 10.82 18.98
C ALA A 89 9.57 10.26 20.08
N CYS A 90 8.63 9.37 19.75
CA CYS A 90 7.88 8.63 20.76
C CYS A 90 8.75 7.68 21.57
N PHE A 91 9.84 7.21 20.99
CA PHE A 91 10.76 6.26 21.59
C PHE A 91 11.99 6.97 22.14
N SER A 92 12.60 6.41 23.18
CA SER A 92 13.89 6.90 23.67
C SER A 92 15.00 6.56 22.69
N ALA A 93 16.03 7.40 22.61
CA ALA A 93 17.15 7.20 21.70
C ALA A 93 17.80 5.82 21.91
N GLY A 94 17.94 5.06 20.83
CA GLY A 94 18.52 3.72 20.83
C GLY A 94 17.58 2.59 21.24
N SER A 95 16.32 2.88 21.63
CA SER A 95 15.36 1.81 22.00
C SER A 95 14.65 1.16 20.80
N ILE A 96 14.78 1.73 19.62
CA ILE A 96 14.31 1.14 18.35
C ILE A 96 15.33 1.36 17.24
N ASP A 97 15.43 0.39 16.34
CA ASP A 97 16.25 0.44 15.14
C ASP A 97 15.39 0.30 13.88
N LEU A 98 15.52 1.21 12.92
CA LEU A 98 14.89 1.09 11.61
C LEU A 98 15.58 0.00 10.80
N VAL A 99 14.92 -1.15 10.64
CA VAL A 99 15.49 -2.31 9.92
C VAL A 99 15.09 -2.36 8.45
N TYR A 100 13.99 -1.71 8.09
CA TYR A 100 13.58 -1.54 6.71
C TYR A 100 12.62 -0.36 6.57
N SER A 101 12.77 0.39 5.49
CA SER A 101 11.83 1.43 5.07
C SER A 101 11.50 1.28 3.60
N TYR A 102 10.32 1.75 3.21
CA TYR A 102 9.92 1.80 1.81
C TYR A 102 9.10 3.05 1.56
N PHE A 103 9.58 3.88 0.64
CA PHE A 103 8.91 5.12 0.24
C PHE A 103 8.29 4.98 -1.15
N SER A 104 7.04 5.38 -1.27
CA SER A 104 6.27 5.26 -2.51
C SER A 104 5.18 6.32 -2.61
N VAL A 105 4.46 6.32 -3.73
CA VAL A 105 3.33 7.21 -3.97
C VAL A 105 2.15 6.43 -4.54
N THR A 106 0.94 6.91 -4.28
CA THR A 106 -0.23 6.41 -5.00
C THR A 106 -0.23 6.99 -6.42
N GLU A 107 -0.59 6.17 -7.39
CA GLU A 107 -0.60 6.56 -8.79
C GLU A 107 -1.70 5.84 -9.58
N LEU A 108 -2.07 6.41 -10.70
CA LEU A 108 -2.90 5.75 -11.67
C LEU A 108 -2.03 4.83 -12.56
N THR A 109 -2.55 3.67 -12.88
CA THR A 109 -1.85 2.77 -13.81
C THR A 109 -1.89 3.31 -15.24
N GLU A 110 -0.84 3.08 -16.03
CA GLU A 110 -0.80 3.40 -17.45
C GLU A 110 -1.86 2.63 -18.28
N TYR A 111 -2.43 1.55 -17.74
CA TYR A 111 -3.44 0.69 -18.39
C TYR A 111 -4.88 1.06 -18.07
N GLN A 112 -5.12 2.31 -17.65
CA GLN A 112 -6.47 2.83 -17.44
C GLN A 112 -7.33 2.70 -18.69
N PRO A 113 -8.62 2.38 -18.55
CA PRO A 113 -9.52 2.38 -19.69
C PRO A 113 -9.68 3.79 -20.25
N THR A 114 -9.42 3.96 -21.52
CA THR A 114 -9.74 5.19 -22.26
C THR A 114 -11.23 5.29 -22.49
N GLU A 115 -11.73 6.45 -22.94
CA GLU A 115 -13.14 6.58 -23.34
C GLU A 115 -13.49 5.60 -24.47
N ASP A 116 -12.58 5.39 -25.42
CA ASP A 116 -12.77 4.42 -26.51
C ASP A 116 -12.83 2.97 -25.99
N ASP A 117 -12.01 2.62 -24.96
CA ASP A 117 -12.12 1.31 -24.28
C ASP A 117 -13.50 1.14 -23.62
N LEU A 118 -14.07 2.21 -23.02
CA LEU A 118 -15.39 2.19 -22.40
C LEU A 118 -16.51 2.09 -23.45
N LYS A 119 -16.41 2.80 -24.58
CA LYS A 119 -17.33 2.68 -25.73
C LYS A 119 -17.32 1.25 -26.29
N ALA A 120 -16.13 0.70 -26.54
CA ALA A 120 -15.99 -0.67 -26.98
C ALA A 120 -16.56 -1.69 -25.99
N ARG A 121 -16.46 -1.39 -24.69
CA ARG A 121 -17.08 -2.19 -23.62
C ARG A 121 -18.60 -2.12 -23.67
N ALA A 122 -19.18 -0.91 -23.81
CA ALA A 122 -20.63 -0.71 -23.92
C ALA A 122 -21.22 -1.50 -25.13
N GLN A 123 -20.55 -1.45 -26.27
CA GLN A 123 -20.97 -2.18 -27.47
C GLN A 123 -20.82 -3.70 -27.31
N ARG A 124 -19.68 -4.18 -26.82
CA ARG A 124 -19.37 -5.61 -26.77
C ARG A 124 -20.07 -6.35 -25.64
N GLU A 125 -20.05 -5.80 -24.41
CA GLU A 125 -20.54 -6.49 -23.21
C GLU A 125 -22.05 -6.24 -23.01
N PHE A 126 -22.52 -5.02 -23.28
CA PHE A 126 -23.93 -4.62 -23.07
C PHE A 126 -24.76 -4.64 -24.36
N LYS A 127 -24.12 -4.84 -25.52
CA LYS A 127 -24.80 -4.90 -26.83
C LYS A 127 -25.55 -3.63 -27.22
N LEU A 128 -25.05 -2.48 -26.78
CA LEU A 128 -25.64 -1.17 -27.02
C LEU A 128 -25.05 -0.55 -28.29
N GLU A 129 -25.90 0.14 -29.08
CA GLU A 129 -25.49 0.84 -30.30
C GLU A 129 -25.20 2.31 -29.97
N GLU A 130 -24.06 2.81 -30.45
CA GLU A 130 -23.64 4.21 -30.29
C GLU A 130 -24.71 5.15 -30.91
N GLY A 131 -24.99 6.26 -30.16
CA GLY A 131 -26.01 7.23 -30.55
C GLY A 131 -27.43 6.89 -30.10
N THR A 132 -27.60 5.83 -29.29
CA THR A 132 -28.89 5.52 -28.66
C THR A 132 -28.93 6.07 -27.23
N PRO A 133 -30.11 6.47 -26.70
CA PRO A 133 -30.24 6.94 -25.32
C PRO A 133 -29.72 5.93 -24.30
N GLU A 134 -29.88 4.64 -24.54
CA GLU A 134 -29.39 3.54 -23.69
C GLU A 134 -27.86 3.48 -23.67
N PHE A 135 -27.22 3.72 -24.81
CA PHE A 135 -25.77 3.79 -24.92
C PHE A 135 -25.24 5.01 -24.13
N ASP A 136 -25.85 6.19 -24.32
CA ASP A 136 -25.44 7.43 -23.66
C ASP A 136 -25.57 7.29 -22.14
N ALA A 137 -26.68 6.74 -21.63
CA ALA A 137 -26.87 6.47 -20.21
C ALA A 137 -25.82 5.50 -19.65
N LYS A 138 -25.47 4.46 -20.43
CA LYS A 138 -24.44 3.49 -20.02
C LYS A 138 -23.04 4.11 -20.02
N MET A 139 -22.75 4.96 -20.97
CA MET A 139 -21.48 5.69 -21.01
C MET A 139 -21.35 6.62 -19.81
N GLU A 140 -22.41 7.32 -19.42
CA GLU A 140 -22.41 8.15 -18.19
C GLU A 140 -22.10 7.31 -16.95
N GLU A 141 -22.74 6.14 -16.79
CA GLU A 141 -22.46 5.19 -15.69
C GLU A 141 -20.99 4.72 -15.71
N LEU A 142 -20.47 4.34 -16.86
CA LEU A 142 -19.09 3.85 -17.01
C LEU A 142 -18.06 4.94 -16.73
N MET A 143 -18.33 6.18 -17.14
CA MET A 143 -17.48 7.34 -16.84
C MET A 143 -17.50 7.70 -15.37
N ALA A 144 -18.66 7.68 -14.71
CA ALA A 144 -18.77 7.88 -13.27
C ALA A 144 -17.99 6.81 -12.50
N TRP A 145 -18.14 5.53 -12.87
CA TRP A 145 -17.35 4.45 -12.30
C TRP A 145 -15.83 4.67 -12.47
N LYS A 146 -15.39 5.16 -13.63
CA LYS A 146 -13.97 5.44 -13.87
C LYS A 146 -13.44 6.52 -12.91
N VAL A 147 -14.19 7.61 -12.74
CA VAL A 147 -13.83 8.70 -11.81
C VAL A 147 -13.72 8.19 -10.37
N ASP A 148 -14.69 7.40 -9.91
CA ASP A 148 -14.67 6.81 -8.58
C ASP A 148 -13.48 5.85 -8.39
N TYR A 149 -13.19 5.04 -9.41
CA TYR A 149 -12.04 4.14 -9.40
C TYR A 149 -10.71 4.91 -9.30
N GLU A 150 -10.54 5.97 -10.09
CA GLU A 150 -9.35 6.85 -10.08
C GLU A 150 -9.17 7.49 -8.69
N LYS A 151 -10.25 8.00 -8.11
CA LYS A 151 -10.24 8.56 -6.76
C LYS A 151 -9.80 7.54 -5.71
N LEU A 152 -10.34 6.31 -5.76
CA LEU A 152 -9.96 5.24 -4.84
C LEU A 152 -8.51 4.77 -5.03
N ARG A 153 -7.95 4.92 -6.23
CA ARG A 153 -6.54 4.59 -6.50
C ARG A 153 -5.60 5.65 -5.94
N LEU A 154 -5.93 6.92 -6.10
CA LEU A 154 -5.11 8.06 -5.67
C LEU A 154 -5.25 8.34 -4.16
N TYR A 155 -6.44 8.15 -3.62
CA TYR A 155 -6.78 8.40 -2.21
C TYR A 155 -7.43 7.15 -1.60
N PRO A 156 -6.65 6.09 -1.34
CA PRO A 156 -7.20 4.79 -0.99
C PRO A 156 -7.83 4.78 0.40
N GLU A 157 -9.02 4.21 0.48
CA GLU A 157 -9.65 3.83 1.73
C GLU A 157 -9.26 2.38 2.05
N MET A 158 -8.48 2.20 3.12
CA MET A 158 -8.03 0.88 3.54
C MET A 158 -8.89 0.37 4.70
N PRO A 159 -9.39 -0.88 4.62
CA PRO A 159 -10.21 -1.44 5.68
C PRO A 159 -9.40 -1.61 6.97
N ASP A 160 -10.15 -1.66 8.08
CA ASP A 160 -9.58 -1.95 9.40
C ASP A 160 -9.55 -3.47 9.63
N TRP A 161 -8.78 -4.19 8.80
CA TRP A 161 -8.59 -5.63 8.87
C TRP A 161 -7.32 -6.00 9.60
N ASP A 162 -7.32 -7.18 10.20
CA ASP A 162 -6.29 -7.60 11.15
C ASP A 162 -4.93 -7.91 10.51
N VAL A 163 -4.91 -8.38 9.26
CA VAL A 163 -3.69 -8.82 8.58
C VAL A 163 -3.25 -7.80 7.55
N MET A 164 -2.00 -7.35 7.64
CA MET A 164 -1.31 -6.60 6.60
C MET A 164 -0.08 -7.37 6.11
N CYS A 165 -0.08 -7.72 4.85
CA CYS A 165 1.11 -8.22 4.17
C CYS A 165 1.67 -7.12 3.27
N PHE A 166 2.95 -6.78 3.49
CA PHE A 166 3.69 -5.87 2.61
C PHE A 166 4.84 -6.61 1.95
N TYR A 167 5.08 -6.33 0.68
CA TYR A 167 6.29 -6.71 -0.03
C TYR A 167 6.58 -5.73 -1.17
N PRO A 168 7.85 -5.39 -1.42
CA PRO A 168 8.25 -4.63 -2.60
C PRO A 168 8.42 -5.56 -3.79
N MET A 169 8.30 -5.02 -4.99
CA MET A 169 8.52 -5.76 -6.23
C MET A 169 9.06 -4.86 -7.33
N LEU A 170 9.63 -5.49 -8.35
CA LEU A 170 10.04 -4.84 -9.60
C LEU A 170 9.68 -5.71 -10.81
N LYS A 171 9.77 -5.12 -12.00
CA LYS A 171 9.73 -5.83 -13.27
C LYS A 171 11.15 -6.13 -13.76
N LYS A 172 11.35 -7.36 -14.24
CA LYS A 172 12.65 -7.77 -14.79
C LYS A 172 13.05 -6.90 -15.98
N ARG A 173 14.33 -6.57 -16.03
CA ARG A 173 14.96 -5.71 -17.05
C ARG A 173 16.07 -6.40 -17.84
N GLN A 174 16.20 -7.72 -17.74
CA GLN A 174 17.32 -8.45 -18.32
C GLN A 174 16.86 -9.55 -19.25
N GLY A 175 17.67 -9.81 -20.30
CA GLY A 175 17.45 -10.90 -21.23
C GLY A 175 16.15 -10.80 -22.03
N GLU A 176 15.58 -11.93 -22.35
CA GLU A 176 14.32 -12.04 -23.09
C GLU A 176 13.10 -11.69 -22.22
N ASP A 177 13.24 -11.73 -20.91
CA ASP A 177 12.20 -11.40 -19.94
C ASP A 177 12.23 -9.91 -19.51
N ASN A 178 12.62 -9.04 -20.43
CA ASN A 178 12.66 -7.60 -20.18
C ASN A 178 11.28 -6.97 -20.39
N TRP A 179 10.60 -6.62 -19.28
CA TRP A 179 9.29 -6.00 -19.29
C TRP A 179 9.25 -4.69 -20.09
N TYR A 180 10.29 -3.89 -19.97
CA TYR A 180 10.37 -2.55 -20.56
C TYR A 180 10.65 -2.55 -22.06
N MET A 181 11.02 -3.71 -22.62
CA MET A 181 11.17 -3.90 -24.06
C MET A 181 9.87 -4.36 -24.74
N LEU A 182 8.85 -4.71 -23.97
CA LEU A 182 7.53 -5.03 -24.53
C LEU A 182 6.86 -3.74 -25.02
N ASP A 183 6.13 -3.83 -26.11
CA ASP A 183 5.24 -2.76 -26.53
C ASP A 183 4.05 -2.57 -25.55
N PHE A 184 3.37 -1.43 -25.68
CA PHE A 184 2.29 -1.08 -24.77
C PHE A 184 1.12 -2.09 -24.82
N ASP A 185 0.75 -2.57 -26.00
CA ASP A 185 -0.38 -3.47 -26.16
C ASP A 185 -0.12 -4.84 -25.55
N ALA A 186 1.11 -5.36 -25.71
CA ALA A 186 1.55 -6.58 -25.05
C ALA A 186 1.50 -6.44 -23.51
N ARG A 187 2.01 -5.35 -22.95
CA ARG A 187 1.92 -5.06 -21.51
C ARG A 187 0.47 -4.93 -21.05
N LYS A 188 -0.36 -4.16 -21.79
CA LYS A 188 -1.78 -3.97 -21.48
C LYS A 188 -2.54 -5.30 -21.44
N LYS A 189 -2.27 -6.20 -22.41
CA LYS A 189 -2.87 -7.53 -22.47
C LYS A 189 -2.50 -8.39 -21.26
N LEU A 190 -1.22 -8.45 -20.91
CA LEU A 190 -0.71 -9.19 -19.75
C LEU A 190 -1.31 -8.66 -18.44
N MET A 191 -1.32 -7.35 -18.23
CA MET A 191 -1.89 -6.72 -17.04
C MET A 191 -3.41 -6.90 -16.94
N ARG A 192 -4.12 -6.99 -18.06
CA ARG A 192 -5.55 -7.32 -18.08
C ARG A 192 -5.81 -8.72 -17.49
N THR A 193 -5.01 -9.71 -17.88
CA THR A 193 -5.11 -11.08 -17.35
C THR A 193 -4.79 -11.11 -15.85
N HIS A 194 -3.73 -10.44 -15.45
CA HIS A 194 -3.34 -10.27 -14.04
C HIS A 194 -4.46 -9.64 -13.20
N ALA A 195 -5.08 -8.57 -13.69
CA ALA A 195 -6.21 -7.93 -13.01
C ALA A 195 -7.44 -8.84 -12.87
N VAL A 196 -7.69 -9.76 -13.82
CA VAL A 196 -8.76 -10.77 -13.72
C VAL A 196 -8.48 -11.70 -12.55
N THR A 197 -7.25 -12.17 -12.41
CA THR A 197 -6.83 -13.03 -11.29
C THR A 197 -7.01 -12.32 -9.95
N GLY A 198 -6.55 -11.06 -9.82
CA GLY A 198 -6.72 -10.28 -8.60
C GLY A 198 -8.18 -10.08 -8.18
N ARG A 199 -9.08 -9.87 -9.14
CA ARG A 199 -10.51 -9.66 -8.85
C ARG A 199 -11.21 -10.87 -8.21
N LYS A 200 -10.69 -12.09 -8.37
CA LYS A 200 -11.24 -13.30 -7.70
C LYS A 200 -11.21 -13.19 -6.17
N PHE A 201 -10.31 -12.35 -5.65
CA PHE A 201 -10.11 -12.16 -4.21
C PHE A 201 -10.84 -10.93 -3.65
N ALA A 202 -11.71 -10.30 -4.46
CA ALA A 202 -12.53 -9.18 -3.99
C ALA A 202 -13.35 -9.57 -2.75
N GLY A 203 -13.37 -8.71 -1.74
CA GLY A 203 -14.02 -8.97 -0.44
C GLY A 203 -13.18 -9.79 0.55
N ARG A 204 -12.13 -10.50 0.11
CA ARG A 204 -11.19 -11.23 0.97
C ARG A 204 -9.85 -10.49 1.11
N ILE A 205 -9.45 -9.78 0.05
CA ILE A 205 -8.23 -8.98 -0.02
C ILE A 205 -8.58 -7.57 -0.50
N LYS A 206 -8.06 -6.57 0.18
CA LYS A 206 -7.96 -5.20 -0.32
C LYS A 206 -6.49 -4.92 -0.63
N GLN A 207 -6.22 -4.61 -1.89
CA GLN A 207 -4.86 -4.31 -2.36
C GLN A 207 -4.64 -2.81 -2.44
N LEU A 208 -3.45 -2.37 -2.01
CA LEU A 208 -2.88 -1.09 -2.39
C LEU A 208 -1.55 -1.35 -3.09
N ILE A 209 -1.45 -0.91 -4.34
CA ILE A 209 -0.23 -0.93 -5.13
C ILE A 209 0.23 0.51 -5.27
N THR A 210 1.45 0.81 -4.83
CA THR A 210 2.05 2.13 -4.89
C THR A 210 3.31 2.11 -5.74
N GLY A 211 3.55 3.18 -6.50
CA GLY A 211 4.73 3.32 -7.37
C GLY A 211 5.90 3.94 -6.61
N SER A 212 7.09 3.48 -6.91
CA SER A 212 8.32 4.02 -6.33
C SER A 212 9.51 4.03 -7.31
N THR A 213 9.24 3.89 -8.59
CA THR A 213 10.28 3.98 -9.63
C THR A 213 11.03 5.32 -9.53
N GLY A 214 12.32 5.27 -9.21
CA GLY A 214 13.15 6.46 -8.98
C GLY A 214 13.00 7.09 -7.58
N LEU A 215 12.22 6.49 -6.69
CA LEU A 215 11.99 6.93 -5.30
C LEU A 215 12.56 5.97 -4.28
N ASP A 216 12.66 4.68 -4.62
CA ASP A 216 13.16 3.60 -3.77
C ASP A 216 13.94 2.58 -4.61
N ASP A 217 14.55 1.59 -3.98
CA ASP A 217 15.30 0.53 -4.66
C ASP A 217 14.39 -0.41 -5.48
N TRP A 218 13.14 -0.55 -5.09
CA TRP A 218 12.11 -1.34 -5.76
C TRP A 218 11.12 -0.41 -6.48
N GLU A 219 10.43 -0.92 -7.50
CA GLU A 219 9.58 -0.09 -8.37
C GLU A 219 8.14 0.02 -7.88
N TRP A 220 7.65 -0.99 -7.14
CA TRP A 220 6.31 -1.01 -6.57
C TRP A 220 6.28 -1.61 -5.17
N GLY A 221 5.48 -0.98 -4.30
CA GLY A 221 5.08 -1.54 -3.01
C GLY A 221 3.70 -2.18 -3.11
N VAL A 222 3.60 -3.45 -2.71
CA VAL A 222 2.33 -4.17 -2.66
C VAL A 222 1.93 -4.36 -1.21
N THR A 223 0.80 -3.75 -0.82
CA THR A 223 0.18 -3.95 0.48
C THR A 223 -1.14 -4.68 0.30
N LEU A 224 -1.26 -5.83 0.96
CA LEU A 224 -2.46 -6.64 0.99
C LEU A 224 -3.06 -6.60 2.40
N MET A 225 -4.25 -6.02 2.53
CA MET A 225 -5.03 -6.14 3.75
C MET A 225 -5.97 -7.34 3.63
N ALA A 226 -6.06 -8.15 4.68
CA ALA A 226 -6.89 -9.34 4.73
C ALA A 226 -7.49 -9.55 6.13
N GLN A 227 -8.63 -10.23 6.19
CA GLN A 227 -9.19 -10.71 7.45
C GLN A 227 -8.53 -12.02 7.89
N GLN A 228 -8.04 -12.80 6.94
CA GLN A 228 -7.44 -14.13 7.16
C GLN A 228 -6.15 -14.26 6.36
N LEU A 229 -5.13 -14.85 6.96
CA LEU A 229 -3.79 -14.98 6.37
C LEU A 229 -3.76 -15.93 5.15
N ASP A 230 -4.61 -16.95 5.12
CA ASP A 230 -4.71 -17.88 3.99
C ASP A 230 -5.07 -17.17 2.69
N ALA A 231 -5.93 -16.14 2.74
CA ALA A 231 -6.27 -15.33 1.57
C ALA A 231 -5.04 -14.66 0.96
N VAL A 232 -4.09 -14.18 1.79
CA VAL A 232 -2.82 -13.61 1.33
C VAL A 232 -1.98 -14.66 0.61
N LYS A 233 -1.86 -15.86 1.18
CA LYS A 233 -1.11 -16.94 0.56
C LYS A 233 -1.72 -17.38 -0.77
N GLU A 234 -3.05 -17.51 -0.80
CA GLU A 234 -3.78 -17.93 -2.00
C GLU A 234 -3.63 -16.93 -3.15
N ILE A 235 -3.85 -15.62 -2.91
CA ILE A 235 -3.72 -14.62 -3.96
C ILE A 235 -2.30 -14.55 -4.51
N VAL A 236 -1.28 -14.58 -3.64
CA VAL A 236 0.12 -14.54 -4.09
C VAL A 236 0.45 -15.79 -4.88
N TYR A 237 -0.03 -16.97 -4.47
CA TYR A 237 0.19 -18.23 -5.19
C TYR A 237 -0.49 -18.21 -6.57
N GLU A 238 -1.77 -17.83 -6.67
CA GLU A 238 -2.46 -17.73 -7.96
C GLU A 238 -1.80 -16.70 -8.89
N MET A 239 -1.43 -15.55 -8.36
CA MET A 239 -0.77 -14.52 -9.17
C MET A 239 0.59 -14.96 -9.70
N ARG A 240 1.33 -15.82 -8.99
CA ARG A 240 2.61 -16.36 -9.49
C ARG A 240 2.46 -17.29 -10.69
N LEU A 241 1.26 -17.84 -10.91
CA LEU A 241 0.96 -18.70 -12.05
C LEU A 241 0.53 -17.92 -13.30
N ASP A 242 0.21 -16.62 -13.18
CA ASP A 242 -0.03 -15.81 -14.35
C ASP A 242 1.29 -15.40 -15.05
N GLU A 243 1.21 -15.20 -16.37
CA GLU A 243 2.39 -14.98 -17.20
C GLU A 243 3.18 -13.73 -16.79
N VAL A 244 2.47 -12.64 -16.40
CA VAL A 244 3.15 -11.38 -16.04
C VAL A 244 3.99 -11.51 -14.78
N SER A 245 3.50 -12.26 -13.80
CA SER A 245 4.23 -12.51 -12.56
C SER A 245 5.30 -13.59 -12.74
N ALA A 246 4.94 -14.69 -13.38
CA ALA A 246 5.87 -15.81 -13.58
C ALA A 246 7.10 -15.42 -14.42
N LYS A 247 6.89 -14.60 -15.44
CA LYS A 247 7.93 -14.24 -16.41
C LYS A 247 8.66 -12.94 -16.07
N TYR A 248 7.91 -11.91 -15.64
CA TYR A 248 8.45 -10.55 -15.56
C TYR A 248 8.53 -9.98 -14.15
N ALA A 249 7.97 -10.61 -13.11
CA ALA A 249 8.03 -10.06 -11.76
C ALA A 249 9.19 -10.62 -10.95
N GLU A 250 9.78 -9.74 -10.13
CA GLU A 250 10.71 -10.08 -9.07
C GLU A 250 10.16 -9.53 -7.75
N PHE A 251 10.20 -10.37 -6.70
CA PHE A 251 9.57 -10.06 -5.41
C PHE A 251 10.64 -9.95 -4.34
N GLY A 252 10.58 -8.87 -3.58
CA GLY A 252 11.41 -8.66 -2.40
C GLY A 252 10.89 -9.43 -1.17
N PRO A 253 11.39 -9.08 0.02
CA PRO A 253 11.01 -9.74 1.26
C PRO A 253 9.55 -9.44 1.65
N PHE A 254 8.86 -10.48 2.14
CA PHE A 254 7.49 -10.36 2.64
C PHE A 254 7.49 -10.04 4.13
N TYR A 255 6.72 -9.03 4.52
CA TYR A 255 6.48 -8.63 5.90
C TYR A 255 5.03 -8.91 6.25
N ILE A 256 4.80 -9.82 7.20
CA ILE A 256 3.47 -10.16 7.72
C ILE A 256 3.27 -9.44 9.03
N ASN A 257 2.17 -8.71 9.14
CA ASN A 257 1.90 -7.83 10.26
C ASN A 257 0.48 -8.03 10.76
N LEU A 258 0.32 -7.97 12.08
CA LEU A 258 -0.95 -8.00 12.79
C LEU A 258 -1.31 -6.58 13.20
N ARG A 259 -2.50 -6.11 12.82
CA ARG A 259 -2.98 -4.80 13.23
C ARG A 259 -3.30 -4.80 14.72
N LEU A 260 -2.65 -3.91 15.44
CA LEU A 260 -2.89 -3.71 16.87
C LEU A 260 -2.97 -2.22 17.17
N GLU A 261 -3.90 -1.84 18.02
CA GLU A 261 -3.88 -0.52 18.64
C GLU A 261 -2.68 -0.41 19.60
N PRO A 262 -2.12 0.79 19.82
CA PRO A 262 -0.88 0.95 20.60
C PRO A 262 -0.89 0.22 21.95
N LYS A 263 -1.99 0.27 22.71
CA LYS A 263 -2.09 -0.46 24.00
C LYS A 263 -1.95 -1.97 23.86
N ALA A 264 -2.55 -2.54 22.81
CA ALA A 264 -2.44 -3.97 22.52
C ALA A 264 -1.04 -4.31 21.98
N LEU A 265 -0.43 -3.39 21.23
CA LEU A 265 0.92 -3.52 20.70
C LEU A 265 1.95 -3.62 21.83
N TRP A 266 1.91 -2.70 22.82
CA TRP A 266 2.78 -2.73 23.98
C TRP A 266 2.66 -4.04 24.77
N LYS A 267 1.41 -4.47 25.02
CA LYS A 267 1.17 -5.74 25.70
C LYS A 267 1.69 -6.94 24.90
N HIS A 268 1.54 -6.93 23.56
CA HIS A 268 2.03 -8.00 22.68
C HIS A 268 3.56 -8.09 22.71
N LEU A 269 4.23 -6.96 22.74
CA LEU A 269 5.69 -6.87 22.78
C LEU A 269 6.27 -7.07 24.19
N GLU A 270 5.43 -7.12 25.22
CA GLU A 270 5.85 -7.19 26.63
C GLU A 270 6.76 -6.00 27.02
N LEU A 271 6.36 -4.79 26.58
CA LEU A 271 7.08 -3.54 26.80
C LEU A 271 6.30 -2.58 27.72
#